data_1048d7c62770d691e8fb739a44cb3354
#
_entry.id   1048d7c62770d691e8fb739a44cb3354
#
_cell.length_a   1.000
_cell.length_b   1.000
_cell.length_c   1.000
_cell.angle_alpha   90.00
_cell.angle_beta   90.00
_cell.angle_gamma   90.00
#
_symmetry.space_group_name_H-M   'P 1'
#
loop_
_entity.id
_entity.type
_entity.pdbx_description
1 polymer ?
#
loop_
_entity_poly.entity_id
_entity_poly.type
_entity_poly.pdbx_seq_one_letter_code
_entity_poly.pdbx_strand_id
1 'polypeptide(L)'
;GSTLLNNGPNFQPLRKRILLKISEEGLVRFITGSLVLFAIAFAAILICPGEAKSHHVEINQEELECLAKNIYFESRGEDTRGQYAVGLVTQNRVKSDKFPDTICGVVKQAKYWNNVPVINKCHFSWYCDGKSDNPRNKSSWENSIVIARNLLLYTIEDFTLGSTHYHTKDVNPKW
;
A
#
# COMPACT_ATOMS: atom_id res chain seq x y z
N GLY A 1 56.82 -51.44 -43.22
CA GLY A 1 55.74 -52.26 -43.57
C GLY A 1 54.37 -51.74 -43.29
N SER A 2 53.41 -52.10 -44.01
CA SER A 2 51.97 -52.23 -43.84
C SER A 2 51.14 -50.95 -43.87
N THR A 3 50.77 -50.60 -45.03
CA THR A 3 49.66 -49.73 -45.45
C THR A 3 48.32 -50.41 -45.14
N LEU A 4 47.42 -49.74 -44.52
CA LEU A 4 46.02 -50.12 -44.50
C LEU A 4 45.20 -48.95 -45.03
N LEU A 5 44.61 -49.16 -46.20
CA LEU A 5 43.59 -48.32 -46.82
C LEU A 5 42.27 -48.50 -46.06
N ASN A 6 41.68 -47.42 -45.59
CA ASN A 6 40.33 -47.43 -45.04
C ASN A 6 39.39 -46.66 -45.95
N ASN A 7 38.64 -47.41 -46.74
CA ASN A 7 37.54 -46.92 -47.58
C ASN A 7 36.32 -46.73 -46.68
N GLY A 8 36.03 -45.48 -46.21
CA GLY A 8 34.78 -45.12 -45.59
C GLY A 8 33.73 -44.68 -46.62
N PRO A 9 32.45 -44.99 -46.42
CA PRO A 9 31.39 -44.65 -47.38
C PRO A 9 31.11 -43.16 -47.39
N ASN A 10 31.05 -42.67 -48.63
CA ASN A 10 30.79 -41.28 -48.97
C ASN A 10 29.32 -40.88 -48.58
N PHE A 11 29.12 -40.22 -47.47
CA PHE A 11 27.79 -39.68 -47.08
C PHE A 11 27.58 -38.38 -47.83
N GLN A 12 26.79 -38.38 -48.86
CA GLN A 12 26.27 -37.19 -49.54
C GLN A 12 25.07 -36.67 -48.76
N PRO A 13 25.05 -35.40 -48.25
CA PRO A 13 23.86 -34.84 -47.67
C PRO A 13 22.86 -34.50 -48.77
N LEU A 14 21.75 -35.22 -48.79
CA LEU A 14 20.56 -34.88 -49.58
C LEU A 14 19.98 -33.55 -49.10
N ARG A 15 20.47 -32.42 -49.59
CA ARG A 15 19.76 -31.14 -49.51
C ARG A 15 18.56 -31.20 -50.47
N LYS A 16 17.39 -31.65 -49.96
CA LYS A 16 16.11 -31.35 -50.59
C LYS A 16 15.89 -29.84 -50.46
N ARG A 17 16.23 -29.08 -51.50
CA ARG A 17 15.72 -27.73 -51.69
C ARG A 17 14.24 -27.87 -52.02
N ILE A 18 13.37 -27.73 -51.01
CA ILE A 18 11.95 -27.48 -51.23
C ILE A 18 11.87 -26.02 -51.69
N LEU A 19 11.89 -25.81 -52.98
CA LEU A 19 11.54 -24.54 -53.59
C LEU A 19 10.01 -24.43 -53.50
N LEU A 20 9.54 -23.80 -52.41
CA LEU A 20 8.16 -23.31 -52.34
C LEU A 20 8.02 -22.22 -53.41
N LYS A 21 7.48 -22.61 -54.56
CA LYS A 21 7.09 -21.70 -55.64
C LYS A 21 5.84 -20.96 -55.16
N ILE A 22 6.04 -19.93 -54.34
CA ILE A 22 4.95 -19.01 -53.93
C ILE A 22 4.70 -18.15 -55.17
N SER A 23 3.51 -18.29 -55.79
CA SER A 23 3.14 -17.39 -56.88
C SER A 23 3.10 -15.97 -56.35
N GLU A 24 3.55 -15.01 -57.13
CA GLU A 24 3.55 -13.59 -56.70
C GLU A 24 2.18 -13.11 -56.22
N GLU A 25 1.13 -13.62 -56.83
CA GLU A 25 -0.26 -13.35 -56.39
C GLU A 25 -0.60 -13.87 -54.96
N GLY A 26 -0.05 -15.03 -54.59
CA GLY A 26 -0.21 -15.57 -53.25
C GLY A 26 0.51 -14.72 -52.19
N LEU A 27 1.72 -14.26 -52.51
CA LEU A 27 2.52 -13.43 -51.61
C LEU A 27 1.83 -12.07 -51.32
N VAL A 28 1.31 -11.42 -52.38
CA VAL A 28 0.60 -10.15 -52.26
C VAL A 28 -0.67 -10.29 -51.38
N ARG A 29 -1.43 -11.37 -51.60
CA ARG A 29 -2.64 -11.63 -50.79
C ARG A 29 -2.33 -11.90 -49.30
N PHE A 30 -1.25 -12.58 -49.00
CA PHE A 30 -0.81 -12.80 -47.60
C PHE A 30 -0.33 -11.52 -46.95
N ILE A 31 0.42 -10.67 -47.65
CA ILE A 31 0.92 -9.40 -47.09
C ILE A 31 -0.24 -8.43 -46.88
N THR A 32 -1.19 -8.29 -47.82
CA THR A 32 -2.34 -7.39 -47.68
C THR A 32 -3.31 -7.86 -46.59
N GLY A 33 -3.57 -9.16 -46.47
CA GLY A 33 -4.39 -9.74 -45.41
C GLY A 33 -3.79 -9.51 -44.02
N SER A 34 -2.46 -9.70 -43.89
CA SER A 34 -1.77 -9.47 -42.62
C SER A 34 -1.79 -8.00 -42.20
N LEU A 35 -1.58 -7.06 -43.14
CA LEU A 35 -1.62 -5.63 -42.86
C LEU A 35 -3.00 -5.17 -42.41
N VAL A 36 -4.07 -5.71 -43.01
CA VAL A 36 -5.47 -5.39 -42.62
C VAL A 36 -5.77 -5.90 -41.21
N LEU A 37 -5.34 -7.12 -40.87
CA LEU A 37 -5.52 -7.67 -39.52
C LEU A 37 -4.74 -6.87 -38.45
N PHE A 38 -3.51 -6.44 -38.78
CA PHE A 38 -2.74 -5.57 -37.87
C PHE A 38 -3.39 -4.19 -37.71
N ALA A 39 -3.94 -3.61 -38.77
CA ALA A 39 -4.64 -2.32 -38.69
C ALA A 39 -5.92 -2.42 -37.83
N ILE A 40 -6.67 -3.51 -37.96
CA ILE A 40 -7.88 -3.74 -37.15
C ILE A 40 -7.51 -3.96 -35.69
N ALA A 41 -6.47 -4.75 -35.40
CA ALA A 41 -6.00 -4.97 -34.03
C ALA A 41 -5.48 -3.66 -33.39
N PHE A 42 -4.76 -2.85 -34.16
CA PHE A 42 -4.26 -1.55 -33.67
C PHE A 42 -5.40 -0.55 -33.44
N ALA A 43 -6.40 -0.51 -34.34
CA ALA A 43 -7.60 0.30 -34.15
C ALA A 43 -8.41 -0.13 -32.90
N ALA A 44 -8.51 -1.43 -32.62
CA ALA A 44 -9.19 -1.93 -31.44
C ALA A 44 -8.50 -1.51 -30.13
N ILE A 45 -7.15 -1.40 -30.11
CA ILE A 45 -6.40 -0.89 -28.96
C ILE A 45 -6.65 0.60 -28.74
N LEU A 46 -6.82 1.37 -29.82
CA LEU A 46 -7.10 2.82 -29.71
C LEU A 46 -8.54 3.14 -29.33
N ILE A 47 -9.50 2.20 -29.53
CA ILE A 47 -10.93 2.39 -29.25
C ILE A 47 -11.31 1.85 -27.87
N CYS A 48 -10.44 1.10 -27.20
CA CYS A 48 -10.63 0.75 -25.79
C CYS A 48 -10.02 1.84 -24.89
N PRO A 49 -10.75 2.89 -24.51
CA PRO A 49 -10.39 3.69 -23.36
C PRO A 49 -10.64 2.78 -22.14
N GLY A 50 -9.65 2.00 -21.81
CA GLY A 50 -9.58 1.39 -20.49
C GLY A 50 -9.43 2.53 -19.49
N GLU A 51 -10.54 3.16 -19.13
CA GLU A 51 -10.59 3.94 -17.90
C GLU A 51 -10.31 2.95 -16.76
N ALA A 52 -9.04 2.80 -16.44
CA ALA A 52 -8.65 2.29 -15.15
C ALA A 52 -9.26 3.25 -14.13
N LYS A 53 -10.46 2.95 -13.64
CA LYS A 53 -11.03 3.59 -12.46
C LYS A 53 -10.02 3.34 -11.34
N SER A 54 -9.11 4.28 -11.17
CA SER A 54 -8.30 4.40 -9.97
C SER A 54 -9.31 4.47 -8.82
N HIS A 55 -9.43 3.40 -8.05
CA HIS A 55 -10.22 3.40 -6.83
C HIS A 55 -9.44 4.26 -5.84
N HIS A 56 -9.62 5.58 -5.97
CA HIS A 56 -9.03 6.54 -5.05
C HIS A 56 -9.78 6.36 -3.73
N VAL A 57 -9.17 5.66 -2.78
CA VAL A 57 -9.68 5.59 -1.42
C VAL A 57 -9.54 7.00 -0.84
N GLU A 58 -10.66 7.69 -0.74
CA GLU A 58 -10.70 9.03 -0.15
C GLU A 58 -10.53 8.88 1.37
N ILE A 59 -9.44 9.43 1.90
CA ILE A 59 -9.18 9.44 3.33
C ILE A 59 -9.97 10.62 3.92
N ASN A 60 -10.73 10.37 4.99
CA ASN A 60 -11.27 11.45 5.80
C ASN A 60 -10.11 12.22 6.45
N GLN A 61 -9.94 13.48 6.04
CA GLN A 61 -8.83 14.33 6.48
C GLN A 61 -8.88 14.64 7.99
N GLU A 62 -10.07 14.73 8.58
CA GLU A 62 -10.22 14.95 10.03
C GLU A 62 -9.73 13.73 10.81
N GLU A 63 -10.12 12.52 10.39
CA GLU A 63 -9.68 11.27 11.02
C GLU A 63 -8.16 11.08 10.88
N LEU A 64 -7.60 11.42 9.71
CA LEU A 64 -6.16 11.40 9.47
C LEU A 64 -5.43 12.35 10.44
N GLU A 65 -5.92 13.58 10.57
CA GLU A 65 -5.29 14.58 11.44
C GLU A 65 -5.37 14.16 12.91
N CYS A 66 -6.53 13.66 13.36
CA CYS A 66 -6.69 13.14 14.72
C CYS A 66 -5.71 12.01 15.02
N LEU A 67 -5.58 11.02 14.11
CA LEU A 67 -4.66 9.90 14.30
C LEU A 67 -3.20 10.37 14.29
N ALA A 68 -2.83 11.24 13.35
CA ALA A 68 -1.48 11.77 13.25
C ALA A 68 -1.10 12.60 14.51
N LYS A 69 -2.01 13.43 15.03
CA LYS A 69 -1.78 14.17 16.27
C LYS A 69 -1.57 13.21 17.44
N ASN A 70 -2.39 12.17 17.54
CA ASN A 70 -2.23 11.20 18.63
C ASN A 70 -0.87 10.50 18.56
N ILE A 71 -0.47 10.01 17.41
CA ILE A 71 0.86 9.42 17.19
C ILE A 71 1.97 10.41 17.56
N TYR A 72 1.85 11.67 17.09
CA TYR A 72 2.85 12.69 17.36
C TYR A 72 3.02 12.96 18.86
N PHE A 73 1.94 13.22 19.58
CA PHE A 73 2.03 13.63 20.98
C PHE A 73 2.37 12.48 21.92
N GLU A 74 1.91 11.27 21.60
CA GLU A 74 2.14 10.09 22.44
C GLU A 74 3.48 9.41 22.17
N SER A 75 3.99 9.45 20.92
CA SER A 75 5.11 8.58 20.56
C SER A 75 6.17 9.18 19.61
N ARG A 76 6.23 10.50 19.43
CA ARG A 76 7.24 11.10 18.53
C ARG A 76 8.69 10.82 18.93
N GLY A 77 8.95 10.42 20.16
CA GLY A 77 10.27 10.04 20.66
C GLY A 77 10.58 8.54 20.57
N GLU A 78 9.58 7.74 20.22
CA GLU A 78 9.71 6.30 20.08
C GLU A 78 10.22 5.91 18.69
N ASP A 79 10.67 4.66 18.54
CA ASP A 79 10.98 4.09 17.24
C ASP A 79 9.71 3.96 16.36
N THR A 80 9.91 3.68 15.09
CA THR A 80 8.79 3.55 14.14
C THR A 80 7.77 2.49 14.57
N ARG A 81 8.22 1.39 15.17
CA ARG A 81 7.33 0.33 15.65
C ARG A 81 6.47 0.81 16.82
N GLY A 82 7.04 1.55 17.76
CA GLY A 82 6.31 2.19 18.86
C GLY A 82 5.26 3.18 18.36
N GLN A 83 5.60 3.97 17.35
CA GLN A 83 4.66 4.90 16.74
C GLN A 83 3.49 4.19 16.04
N TYR A 84 3.74 3.11 15.30
CA TYR A 84 2.68 2.26 14.75
C TYR A 84 1.83 1.62 15.85
N ALA A 85 2.43 1.18 16.97
CA ALA A 85 1.69 0.60 18.08
C ALA A 85 0.65 1.56 18.66
N VAL A 86 0.99 2.83 18.85
CA VAL A 86 0.02 3.87 19.31
C VAL A 86 -1.12 4.02 18.33
N GLY A 87 -0.84 4.06 17.03
CA GLY A 87 -1.87 4.14 16.00
C GLY A 87 -2.78 2.90 15.96
N LEU A 88 -2.21 1.69 16.06
CA LEU A 88 -2.96 0.43 16.11
C LEU A 88 -3.85 0.35 17.35
N VAL A 89 -3.35 0.73 18.52
CA VAL A 89 -4.15 0.79 19.76
C VAL A 89 -5.32 1.76 19.60
N THR A 90 -5.11 2.91 18.94
CA THR A 90 -6.20 3.85 18.64
C THR A 90 -7.25 3.20 17.73
N GLN A 91 -6.85 2.50 16.66
CA GLN A 91 -7.78 1.76 15.80
C GLN A 91 -8.47 0.60 16.53
N ASN A 92 -7.80 -0.09 17.45
CA ASN A 92 -8.41 -1.16 18.25
C ASN A 92 -9.47 -0.63 19.20
N ARG A 93 -9.27 0.58 19.75
CA ARG A 93 -10.33 1.26 20.50
C ARG A 93 -11.56 1.54 19.65
N VAL A 94 -11.38 2.06 18.42
CA VAL A 94 -12.49 2.28 17.48
C VAL A 94 -13.27 1.00 17.18
N LYS A 95 -12.58 -0.15 17.11
CA LYS A 95 -13.22 -1.45 16.86
C LYS A 95 -13.93 -2.05 18.09
N SER A 96 -13.68 -1.50 19.27
CA SER A 96 -14.23 -1.99 20.52
C SER A 96 -15.48 -1.21 20.91
N ASP A 97 -16.54 -1.92 21.31
CA ASP A 97 -17.80 -1.36 21.81
C ASP A 97 -17.69 -0.54 23.10
N LYS A 98 -16.51 -0.57 23.73
CA LYS A 98 -16.20 0.21 24.96
C LYS A 98 -15.72 1.62 24.70
N PHE A 99 -15.47 1.97 23.44
CA PHE A 99 -14.91 3.26 23.03
C PHE A 99 -15.76 3.89 21.92
N PRO A 100 -15.56 5.19 21.62
CA PRO A 100 -16.16 5.80 20.44
C PRO A 100 -15.79 5.07 19.14
N ASP A 101 -16.70 5.10 18.17
CA ASP A 101 -16.60 4.41 16.87
C ASP A 101 -15.82 5.18 15.78
N THR A 102 -15.23 6.32 16.15
CA THR A 102 -14.40 7.14 15.27
C THR A 102 -13.04 7.41 15.90
N ILE A 103 -12.02 7.62 15.06
CA ILE A 103 -10.66 7.94 15.55
C ILE A 103 -10.69 9.26 16.34
N CYS A 104 -11.30 10.29 15.77
CA CYS A 104 -11.43 11.57 16.46
C CYS A 104 -12.20 11.45 17.78
N GLY A 105 -13.25 10.64 17.82
CA GLY A 105 -13.99 10.32 19.04
C GLY A 105 -13.12 9.69 20.11
N VAL A 106 -12.31 8.68 19.73
CA VAL A 106 -11.35 8.02 20.63
C VAL A 106 -10.28 8.98 21.11
N VAL A 107 -9.70 9.77 20.20
CA VAL A 107 -8.59 10.68 20.51
C VAL A 107 -9.04 11.83 21.42
N LYS A 108 -10.23 12.36 21.15
CA LYS A 108 -10.82 13.47 21.91
C LYS A 108 -11.65 13.00 23.14
N GLN A 109 -11.62 11.71 23.48
CA GLN A 109 -12.37 11.15 24.59
C GLN A 109 -11.92 11.75 25.92
N ALA A 110 -12.84 12.46 26.59
CA ALA A 110 -12.56 13.23 27.79
C ALA A 110 -13.81 13.35 28.68
N LYS A 111 -13.62 13.80 29.93
CA LYS A 111 -14.69 14.37 30.69
C LYS A 111 -14.90 15.84 30.28
N TYR A 112 -16.13 16.19 29.94
CA TYR A 112 -16.46 17.55 29.49
C TYR A 112 -17.26 18.29 30.58
N TRP A 113 -17.05 19.61 30.67
CA TRP A 113 -17.85 20.56 31.42
C TRP A 113 -18.16 21.75 30.52
N ASN A 114 -19.44 22.04 30.31
CA ASN A 114 -19.90 23.10 29.40
C ASN A 114 -19.23 23.03 28.00
N ASN A 115 -19.17 21.84 27.43
CA ASN A 115 -18.52 21.54 26.14
C ASN A 115 -16.99 21.79 26.08
N VAL A 116 -16.35 22.02 27.22
CA VAL A 116 -14.90 22.16 27.34
C VAL A 116 -14.32 20.90 28.00
N PRO A 117 -13.26 20.32 27.49
CA PRO A 117 -12.61 19.17 28.11
C PRO A 117 -12.01 19.61 29.47
N VAL A 118 -12.28 18.82 30.50
CA VAL A 118 -11.74 19.07 31.83
C VAL A 118 -10.26 18.72 31.86
N ILE A 119 -9.43 19.65 32.33
CA ILE A 119 -7.97 19.48 32.40
C ILE A 119 -7.60 18.19 33.11
N ASN A 120 -6.67 17.42 32.52
CA ASN A 120 -6.18 16.14 33.02
C ASN A 120 -7.26 15.05 33.19
N LYS A 121 -8.39 15.15 32.46
CA LYS A 121 -9.48 14.15 32.46
C LYS A 121 -9.74 13.60 31.06
N CYS A 122 -8.70 13.48 30.25
CA CYS A 122 -8.73 12.91 28.91
C CYS A 122 -8.05 11.54 28.87
N HIS A 123 -8.47 10.69 27.95
CA HIS A 123 -7.84 9.39 27.73
C HIS A 123 -6.42 9.51 27.16
N PHE A 124 -6.20 10.51 26.29
CA PHE A 124 -4.88 10.96 25.87
C PHE A 124 -4.59 12.31 26.52
N SER A 125 -3.57 12.34 27.37
CA SER A 125 -3.33 13.47 28.28
C SER A 125 -3.07 14.79 27.55
N TRP A 126 -2.39 14.72 26.38
CA TRP A 126 -2.04 15.88 25.58
C TRP A 126 -3.25 16.69 25.12
N TYR A 127 -4.41 16.03 24.89
CA TYR A 127 -5.63 16.68 24.40
C TYR A 127 -6.23 17.69 25.40
N CYS A 128 -5.96 17.54 26.70
CA CYS A 128 -6.48 18.44 27.70
C CYS A 128 -5.48 18.78 28.82
N ASP A 129 -4.19 18.86 28.48
CA ASP A 129 -3.14 19.28 29.43
C ASP A 129 -2.98 20.81 29.52
N GLY A 130 -3.81 21.56 28.80
CA GLY A 130 -3.80 23.03 28.75
C GLY A 130 -2.68 23.62 27.88
N LYS A 131 -1.97 22.79 27.13
CA LYS A 131 -0.93 23.21 26.17
C LYS A 131 -1.47 23.26 24.75
N SER A 132 -0.66 23.79 23.84
CA SER A 132 -1.03 23.85 22.43
C SER A 132 -0.93 22.49 21.76
N ASP A 133 -2.01 22.06 21.09
CA ASP A 133 -2.11 20.84 20.28
C ASP A 133 -1.55 21.02 18.85
N ASN A 134 -0.71 22.03 18.64
CA ASN A 134 -0.03 22.25 17.37
C ASN A 134 1.33 21.57 17.38
N PRO A 135 1.59 20.61 16.48
CA PRO A 135 2.88 19.96 16.35
C PRO A 135 3.98 20.99 16.01
N ARG A 136 5.04 21.05 16.82
CA ARG A 136 6.14 22.02 16.63
C ARG A 136 7.33 21.46 15.85
N ASN A 137 7.58 20.16 15.95
CA ASN A 137 8.66 19.51 15.22
C ASN A 137 8.13 19.02 13.87
N LYS A 138 8.55 19.69 12.80
CA LYS A 138 8.10 19.45 11.43
C LYS A 138 8.37 18.00 10.99
N SER A 139 9.60 17.52 11.18
CA SER A 139 9.98 16.16 10.74
C SER A 139 9.18 15.06 11.46
N SER A 140 9.04 15.18 12.80
CA SER A 140 8.23 14.23 13.55
C SER A 140 6.75 14.29 13.16
N TRP A 141 6.24 15.47 12.83
CA TRP A 141 4.87 15.65 12.37
C TRP A 141 4.64 14.98 11.01
N GLU A 142 5.52 15.24 10.04
CA GLU A 142 5.46 14.61 8.72
C GLU A 142 5.51 13.08 8.81
N ASN A 143 6.38 12.53 9.68
CA ASN A 143 6.44 11.10 9.94
C ASN A 143 5.13 10.56 10.55
N SER A 144 4.54 11.27 11.51
CA SER A 144 3.26 10.88 12.11
C SER A 144 2.11 10.87 11.09
N ILE A 145 2.08 11.84 10.15
CA ILE A 145 1.11 11.86 9.04
C ILE A 145 1.30 10.63 8.13
N VAL A 146 2.54 10.27 7.80
CA VAL A 146 2.84 9.10 6.95
C VAL A 146 2.35 7.82 7.61
N ILE A 147 2.64 7.63 8.91
CA ILE A 147 2.21 6.46 9.67
C ILE A 147 0.67 6.41 9.76
N ALA A 148 0.02 7.53 10.10
CA ALA A 148 -1.43 7.61 10.17
C ALA A 148 -2.10 7.29 8.82
N ARG A 149 -1.57 7.82 7.73
CA ARG A 149 -2.04 7.53 6.37
C ARG A 149 -1.89 6.06 6.02
N ASN A 150 -0.76 5.45 6.34
CA ASN A 150 -0.54 4.03 6.10
C ASN A 150 -1.54 3.16 6.87
N LEU A 151 -1.81 3.48 8.13
CA LEU A 151 -2.80 2.79 8.96
C LEU A 151 -4.24 2.92 8.44
N LEU A 152 -4.56 4.03 7.77
CA LEU A 152 -5.90 4.25 7.20
C LEU A 152 -6.09 3.65 5.81
N LEU A 153 -5.01 3.55 5.01
CA LEU A 153 -5.09 3.09 3.62
C LEU A 153 -4.81 1.60 3.46
N TYR A 154 -3.94 1.04 4.31
CA TYR A 154 -3.45 -0.32 4.13
C TYR A 154 -3.83 -1.20 5.31
N THR A 155 -4.02 -2.48 5.03
CA THR A 155 -4.15 -3.49 6.09
C THR A 155 -2.77 -3.73 6.69
N ILE A 156 -2.53 -3.15 7.85
CA ILE A 156 -1.32 -3.38 8.65
C ILE A 156 -1.61 -4.50 9.64
N GLU A 157 -0.71 -5.49 9.72
CA GLU A 157 -0.80 -6.54 10.72
C GLU A 157 -0.78 -5.94 12.13
N ASP A 158 -1.78 -6.28 12.93
CA ASP A 158 -1.88 -5.80 14.30
C ASP A 158 -0.99 -6.60 15.26
N PHE A 159 0.28 -6.22 15.32
CA PHE A 159 1.25 -6.81 16.25
C PHE A 159 1.00 -6.44 17.72
N THR A 160 0.00 -5.58 18.02
CA THR A 160 -0.44 -5.27 19.38
C THR A 160 -1.49 -6.26 19.89
N LEU A 161 -1.89 -7.22 19.04
CA LEU A 161 -2.82 -8.30 19.36
C LEU A 161 -4.18 -7.81 19.91
N GLY A 162 -4.72 -6.75 19.34
CA GLY A 162 -6.00 -6.17 19.73
C GLY A 162 -5.93 -5.33 21.01
N SER A 163 -4.72 -5.00 21.48
CA SER A 163 -4.57 -4.19 22.69
C SER A 163 -5.25 -2.83 22.55
N THR A 164 -5.97 -2.43 23.59
CA THR A 164 -6.63 -1.10 23.69
C THR A 164 -5.93 -0.17 24.69
N HIS A 165 -4.88 -0.66 25.36
CA HIS A 165 -4.05 0.06 26.31
C HIS A 165 -2.58 -0.23 26.10
N TYR A 166 -1.72 0.67 26.50
CA TYR A 166 -0.27 0.50 26.54
C TYR A 166 0.30 1.18 27.80
N HIS A 167 1.47 0.74 28.21
CA HIS A 167 2.20 1.32 29.33
C HIS A 167 3.70 1.19 29.09
N THR A 168 4.49 1.97 29.80
CA THR A 168 5.96 1.82 29.81
C THR A 168 6.37 0.55 30.54
N LYS A 169 7.56 0.03 30.26
CA LYS A 169 8.08 -1.21 30.86
C LYS A 169 8.22 -1.13 32.38
N ASP A 170 8.33 0.09 32.92
CA ASP A 170 8.56 0.35 34.34
C ASP A 170 7.26 0.38 35.17
N VAL A 171 6.12 0.23 34.52
CA VAL A 171 4.80 0.26 35.16
C VAL A 171 4.14 -1.11 35.03
N ASN A 172 3.56 -1.61 36.12
CA ASN A 172 2.77 -2.84 36.14
C ASN A 172 1.32 -2.51 36.53
N PRO A 173 0.48 -2.11 35.58
CA PRO A 173 -0.90 -1.72 35.84
C PRO A 173 -1.76 -2.93 36.21
N LYS A 174 -2.78 -2.69 37.05
CA LYS A 174 -3.72 -3.72 37.55
C LYS A 174 -5.03 -3.76 36.74
N TRP A 175 -4.96 -3.58 35.43
CA TRP A 175 -6.16 -3.80 34.58
C TRP A 175 -6.19 -5.19 33.95
#